data_81735595a9d6dfc62e82dc3e19ea6c29
#
_entry.id   81735595a9d6dfc62e82dc3e19ea6c29
#
_cell.length_a   1.000
_cell.length_b   1.000
_cell.length_c   1.000
_cell.angle_alpha   90.00
_cell.angle_beta   90.00
_cell.angle_gamma   90.00
#
_symmetry.space_group_name_H-M   'P 1'
#
loop_
_entity.id
_entity.type
_entity.pdbx_description
1 polymer ?
#
loop_
_entity_poly.entity_id
_entity_poly.type
_entity_poly.pdbx_seq_one_letter_code
_entity_poly.pdbx_strand_id
1 'polypeptide(L)'
;MRRVLVVQPSLQPPGGSNAVASWIVQALAPVHRVSVLTWTPVDVRAINRFFGTTLSPSDFTSLVVPRSWTFLPDHLPVPAHLIKMALLMRYARTLSDGFDVPMGVFNETDFGRRGIQYVHYPTYLRPRPKADLRWYHPPQLGLDAYYALADRIAGFSMDRLRSNLTLVNSDWTGRHAGAFLGVDTTTVYPPVIDPAPPLGWHDRRQAFLAVGRISHEKDYARTMRILARVRRSAPHITLTIVGTSDRFTQRYFDDLQQQARSLGDWIEFRTDLSRDDVRRLMASYRYGLHAMREEHFGMAPAEMARAGMIVWVPDGGGQVEVVGHEPALTYDTEDEAVDRICAVLARVDEQDRLRTHLERTAARFSTQVFVDHIRGIVDQFQA
;
A
#
# COMPACT_ATOMS: atom_id res chain seq x y z
N MET A 1 -0.22 -24.64 -18.54
CA MET A 1 -0.35 -23.19 -18.77
C MET A 1 -1.81 -22.80 -18.67
N ARG A 2 -2.18 -22.02 -17.63
CA ARG A 2 -3.59 -21.65 -17.34
C ARG A 2 -3.93 -20.31 -18.00
N ARG A 3 -5.22 -20.07 -18.24
CA ARG A 3 -5.74 -18.76 -18.63
C ARG A 3 -6.14 -18.02 -17.35
N VAL A 4 -5.43 -16.92 -17.05
CA VAL A 4 -5.63 -16.12 -15.84
C VAL A 4 -6.26 -14.78 -16.20
N LEU A 5 -7.36 -14.39 -15.54
CA LEU A 5 -7.94 -13.06 -15.63
C LEU A 5 -7.56 -12.27 -14.40
N VAL A 6 -6.71 -11.26 -14.55
CA VAL A 6 -6.39 -10.30 -13.49
C VAL A 6 -7.31 -9.09 -13.62
N VAL A 7 -8.05 -8.77 -12.56
CA VAL A 7 -9.00 -7.63 -12.54
C VAL A 7 -8.49 -6.57 -11.57
N GLN A 8 -8.21 -5.38 -12.10
CA GLN A 8 -7.77 -4.22 -11.33
C GLN A 8 -8.30 -2.94 -12.00
N PRO A 9 -8.88 -1.98 -11.28
CA PRO A 9 -9.43 -0.77 -11.88
C PRO A 9 -8.43 0.01 -12.72
N SER A 10 -7.20 0.10 -12.25
CA SER A 10 -6.09 0.72 -12.98
C SER A 10 -4.78 0.10 -12.55
N LEU A 11 -3.86 -0.05 -13.49
CA LEU A 11 -2.45 -0.37 -13.18
C LEU A 11 -1.59 0.90 -13.13
N GLN A 12 -2.14 2.06 -13.43
CA GLN A 12 -1.37 3.31 -13.51
C GLN A 12 -0.87 3.77 -12.13
N PRO A 13 0.36 4.26 -12.05
CA PRO A 13 0.88 4.88 -10.84
C PRO A 13 0.15 6.21 -10.51
N PRO A 14 0.18 6.65 -9.23
CA PRO A 14 0.72 5.94 -8.10
C PRO A 14 -0.31 4.96 -7.47
N GLY A 15 0.13 4.12 -6.56
CA GLY A 15 -0.77 3.30 -5.73
C GLY A 15 -0.19 1.94 -5.36
N GLY A 16 -0.28 1.57 -4.08
CA GLY A 16 0.21 0.28 -3.59
C GLY A 16 -0.53 -0.92 -4.21
N SER A 17 -1.86 -0.83 -4.36
CA SER A 17 -2.65 -1.87 -5.02
C SER A 17 -2.29 -2.04 -6.50
N ASN A 18 -2.00 -0.93 -7.20
CA ASN A 18 -1.57 -0.97 -8.60
C ASN A 18 -0.17 -1.60 -8.73
N ALA A 19 0.73 -1.36 -7.77
CA ALA A 19 2.02 -2.04 -7.71
C ALA A 19 1.84 -3.55 -7.54
N VAL A 20 1.02 -3.98 -6.58
CA VAL A 20 0.72 -5.41 -6.35
C VAL A 20 0.16 -6.06 -7.62
N ALA A 21 -0.83 -5.43 -8.27
CA ALA A 21 -1.43 -5.96 -9.49
C ALA A 21 -0.40 -6.06 -10.64
N SER A 22 0.45 -5.05 -10.80
CA SER A 22 1.51 -5.05 -11.83
C SER A 22 2.52 -6.18 -11.60
N TRP A 23 2.91 -6.42 -10.35
CA TRP A 23 3.80 -7.52 -9.97
C TRP A 23 3.13 -8.89 -10.07
N ILE A 24 1.80 -9.00 -9.87
CA ILE A 24 1.04 -10.22 -10.16
C ILE A 24 1.12 -10.55 -11.66
N VAL A 25 0.90 -9.55 -12.54
CA VAL A 25 1.05 -9.72 -13.99
C VAL A 25 2.47 -10.14 -14.34
N GLN A 26 3.49 -9.48 -13.78
CA GLN A 26 4.91 -9.81 -13.95
C GLN A 26 5.23 -11.25 -13.50
N ALA A 27 4.62 -11.71 -12.41
CA ALA A 27 4.83 -13.06 -11.90
C ALA A 27 4.26 -14.13 -12.82
N LEU A 28 3.07 -13.88 -13.37
CA LEU A 28 2.27 -14.89 -14.06
C LEU A 28 2.51 -14.94 -15.56
N ALA A 29 2.83 -13.83 -16.21
CA ALA A 29 2.99 -13.74 -17.66
C ALA A 29 4.00 -14.74 -18.25
N PRO A 30 5.15 -15.03 -17.62
CA PRO A 30 6.12 -16.00 -18.17
C PRO A 30 5.62 -17.45 -18.17
N VAL A 31 4.63 -17.81 -17.32
CA VAL A 31 4.22 -19.20 -17.08
C VAL A 31 2.75 -19.48 -17.40
N HIS A 32 1.94 -18.44 -17.58
CA HIS A 32 0.51 -18.52 -17.86
C HIS A 32 0.09 -17.56 -18.99
N ARG A 33 -1.14 -17.74 -19.51
CA ARG A 33 -1.77 -16.77 -20.43
C ARG A 33 -2.56 -15.77 -19.60
N VAL A 34 -2.02 -14.56 -19.46
CA VAL A 34 -2.61 -13.52 -18.62
C VAL A 34 -3.45 -12.56 -19.46
N SER A 35 -4.66 -12.28 -19.02
CA SER A 35 -5.48 -11.16 -19.48
C SER A 35 -5.70 -10.21 -18.32
N VAL A 36 -5.59 -8.91 -18.57
CA VAL A 36 -5.74 -7.87 -17.53
C VAL A 36 -6.94 -7.01 -17.87
N LEU A 37 -7.95 -7.05 -17.03
CA LEU A 37 -9.14 -6.20 -17.14
C LEU A 37 -9.00 -4.95 -16.31
N THR A 38 -9.07 -3.79 -16.97
CA THR A 38 -8.96 -2.48 -16.33
C THR A 38 -10.09 -1.55 -16.74
N TRP A 39 -10.32 -0.48 -15.98
CA TRP A 39 -11.23 0.61 -16.33
C TRP A 39 -10.64 1.55 -17.39
N THR A 40 -9.33 1.75 -17.35
CA THR A 40 -8.58 2.62 -18.25
C THR A 40 -7.48 1.85 -18.99
N PRO A 41 -7.07 2.27 -20.18
CA PRO A 41 -5.93 1.67 -20.90
C PRO A 41 -4.67 1.60 -20.06
N VAL A 42 -3.85 0.59 -20.30
CA VAL A 42 -2.61 0.32 -19.57
C VAL A 42 -1.43 0.99 -20.27
N ASP A 43 -0.69 1.84 -19.55
CA ASP A 43 0.61 2.37 -20.00
C ASP A 43 1.74 1.58 -19.33
N VAL A 44 2.24 0.58 -20.04
CA VAL A 44 3.29 -0.33 -19.53
C VAL A 44 4.59 0.42 -19.20
N ARG A 45 4.91 1.50 -19.93
CA ARG A 45 6.14 2.28 -19.69
C ARG A 45 6.08 3.03 -18.36
N ALA A 46 4.93 3.63 -18.06
CA ALA A 46 4.71 4.31 -16.78
C ALA A 46 4.76 3.32 -15.61
N ILE A 47 4.13 2.14 -15.77
CA ILE A 47 4.12 1.06 -14.79
C ILE A 47 5.55 0.59 -14.49
N ASN A 48 6.31 0.22 -15.52
CA ASN A 48 7.68 -0.27 -15.36
C ASN A 48 8.58 0.76 -14.66
N ARG A 49 8.51 2.01 -15.09
CA ARG A 49 9.31 3.10 -14.50
C ARG A 49 8.99 3.30 -13.02
N PHE A 50 7.72 3.20 -12.65
CA PHE A 50 7.29 3.53 -11.29
C PHE A 50 7.35 2.35 -10.33
N PHE A 51 6.93 1.16 -10.77
CA PHE A 51 6.85 -0.04 -9.95
C PHE A 51 8.02 -1.01 -10.14
N GLY A 52 8.99 -0.68 -10.99
CA GLY A 52 10.20 -1.49 -11.22
C GLY A 52 9.90 -2.84 -11.90
N THR A 53 8.77 -2.97 -12.58
CA THR A 53 8.46 -4.13 -13.42
C THR A 53 9.20 -4.05 -14.76
N THR A 54 9.25 -5.17 -15.50
CA THR A 54 9.86 -5.28 -16.83
C THR A 54 8.87 -5.80 -17.87
N LEU A 55 7.59 -5.47 -17.69
CA LEU A 55 6.50 -5.92 -18.55
C LEU A 55 6.65 -5.40 -19.99
N SER A 56 6.27 -6.23 -20.95
CA SER A 56 6.06 -5.87 -22.35
C SER A 56 4.56 -5.86 -22.67
N PRO A 57 4.08 -5.05 -23.61
CA PRO A 57 2.69 -5.13 -24.08
C PRO A 57 2.27 -6.51 -24.62
N SER A 58 3.25 -7.33 -25.04
CA SER A 58 3.01 -8.70 -25.51
C SER A 58 2.85 -9.74 -24.38
N ASP A 59 3.20 -9.40 -23.14
CA ASP A 59 3.17 -10.34 -22.01
C ASP A 59 1.76 -10.66 -21.52
N PHE A 60 0.79 -9.83 -21.86
CA PHE A 60 -0.59 -10.01 -21.45
C PHE A 60 -1.60 -9.42 -22.45
N THR A 61 -2.82 -9.92 -22.44
CA THR A 61 -3.92 -9.34 -23.21
C THR A 61 -4.57 -8.22 -22.37
N SER A 62 -4.52 -6.99 -22.88
CA SER A 62 -5.20 -5.85 -22.24
C SER A 62 -6.68 -5.84 -22.61
N LEU A 63 -7.55 -5.91 -21.59
CA LEU A 63 -8.99 -5.79 -21.71
C LEU A 63 -9.42 -4.50 -20.99
N VAL A 64 -10.15 -3.65 -21.68
CA VAL A 64 -10.71 -2.41 -21.11
C VAL A 64 -12.22 -2.51 -21.07
N VAL A 65 -12.81 -2.08 -19.94
CA VAL A 65 -14.27 -2.05 -19.81
C VAL A 65 -14.88 -1.21 -20.95
N PRO A 66 -15.86 -1.72 -21.72
CA PRO A 66 -16.44 -1.01 -22.84
C PRO A 66 -17.08 0.32 -22.47
N ARG A 67 -17.04 1.30 -23.38
CA ARG A 67 -17.62 2.64 -23.16
C ARG A 67 -19.09 2.62 -22.77
N SER A 68 -19.86 1.63 -23.24
CA SER A 68 -21.26 1.44 -22.84
C SER A 68 -21.44 1.25 -21.33
N TRP A 69 -20.40 0.78 -20.61
CA TRP A 69 -20.41 0.57 -19.17
C TRP A 69 -19.78 1.75 -18.41
N THR A 70 -18.87 2.48 -19.04
CA THR A 70 -18.09 3.55 -18.36
C THR A 70 -18.69 4.94 -18.57
N PHE A 71 -19.51 5.14 -19.63
CA PHE A 71 -20.00 6.47 -20.00
C PHE A 71 -20.70 7.19 -18.84
N LEU A 72 -21.70 6.57 -18.22
CA LEU A 72 -22.47 7.21 -17.14
C LEU A 72 -21.60 7.50 -15.90
N PRO A 73 -20.85 6.53 -15.35
CA PRO A 73 -20.01 6.77 -14.16
C PRO A 73 -18.88 7.77 -14.38
N ASP A 74 -18.35 7.90 -15.60
CA ASP A 74 -17.27 8.83 -15.89
C ASP A 74 -17.74 10.28 -16.01
N HIS A 75 -19.03 10.49 -16.25
CA HIS A 75 -19.65 11.84 -16.38
C HIS A 75 -20.39 12.28 -15.12
N LEU A 76 -20.38 11.48 -14.04
CA LEU A 76 -20.97 11.92 -12.78
C LEU A 76 -20.14 13.05 -12.15
N PRO A 77 -20.78 14.08 -11.57
CA PRO A 77 -20.09 15.22 -10.97
C PRO A 77 -19.37 14.89 -9.66
N VAL A 78 -19.58 13.69 -9.13
CA VAL A 78 -18.97 13.17 -7.90
C VAL A 78 -18.13 11.95 -8.20
N PRO A 79 -17.06 11.69 -7.41
CA PRO A 79 -16.26 10.48 -7.55
C PRO A 79 -17.12 9.24 -7.28
N ALA A 80 -17.64 8.62 -8.33
CA ALA A 80 -18.47 7.41 -8.24
C ALA A 80 -17.60 6.14 -8.09
N HIS A 81 -16.59 6.18 -7.21
CA HIS A 81 -15.57 5.13 -7.13
C HIS A 81 -16.19 3.75 -6.86
N LEU A 82 -17.10 3.65 -5.90
CA LEU A 82 -17.73 2.38 -5.54
C LEU A 82 -18.64 1.84 -6.66
N ILE A 83 -19.34 2.73 -7.39
CA ILE A 83 -20.15 2.34 -8.55
C ILE A 83 -19.25 1.84 -9.67
N LYS A 84 -18.09 2.48 -9.92
CA LYS A 84 -17.12 2.01 -10.90
C LYS A 84 -16.58 0.63 -10.53
N MET A 85 -16.30 0.39 -9.24
CA MET A 85 -15.90 -0.94 -8.75
C MET A 85 -17.00 -1.97 -8.95
N ALA A 86 -18.24 -1.63 -8.62
CA ALA A 86 -19.40 -2.49 -8.79
C ALA A 86 -19.62 -2.89 -10.26
N LEU A 87 -19.48 -1.95 -11.17
CA LEU A 87 -19.60 -2.22 -12.63
C LEU A 87 -18.42 -3.03 -13.14
N LEU A 88 -17.20 -2.76 -12.68
CA LEU A 88 -16.02 -3.55 -13.04
C LEU A 88 -16.20 -5.02 -12.61
N MET A 89 -16.65 -5.24 -11.36
CA MET A 89 -16.96 -6.56 -10.83
C MET A 89 -18.02 -7.26 -11.67
N ARG A 90 -19.11 -6.57 -11.98
CA ARG A 90 -20.19 -7.12 -12.81
C ARG A 90 -19.70 -7.48 -14.22
N TYR A 91 -18.86 -6.64 -14.83
CA TYR A 91 -18.30 -6.93 -16.16
C TYR A 91 -17.29 -8.08 -16.09
N ALA A 92 -16.42 -8.13 -15.07
CA ALA A 92 -15.49 -9.24 -14.87
C ALA A 92 -16.22 -10.58 -14.77
N ARG A 93 -17.40 -10.60 -14.13
CA ARG A 93 -18.24 -11.81 -14.02
C ARG A 93 -18.67 -12.33 -15.40
N THR A 94 -18.99 -11.47 -16.36
CA THR A 94 -19.38 -11.91 -17.71
C THR A 94 -18.23 -12.55 -18.50
N LEU A 95 -16.99 -12.32 -18.08
CA LEU A 95 -15.80 -12.86 -18.71
C LEU A 95 -15.25 -14.10 -18.00
N SER A 96 -15.61 -14.29 -16.73
CA SER A 96 -14.93 -15.25 -15.82
C SER A 96 -14.93 -16.70 -16.32
N ASP A 97 -16.00 -17.16 -17.00
CA ASP A 97 -16.10 -18.51 -17.53
C ASP A 97 -15.09 -18.81 -18.65
N GLY A 98 -14.56 -17.78 -19.29
CA GLY A 98 -13.50 -17.89 -20.29
C GLY A 98 -12.10 -18.16 -19.70
N PHE A 99 -11.94 -18.20 -18.38
CA PHE A 99 -10.65 -18.28 -17.70
C PHE A 99 -10.60 -19.41 -16.69
N ASP A 100 -9.41 -19.97 -16.48
CA ASP A 100 -9.20 -21.04 -15.51
C ASP A 100 -9.06 -20.48 -14.09
N VAL A 101 -8.49 -19.27 -13.97
CA VAL A 101 -8.26 -18.57 -12.69
C VAL A 101 -8.69 -17.11 -12.82
N PRO A 102 -9.87 -16.71 -12.37
CA PRO A 102 -10.21 -15.30 -12.18
C PRO A 102 -9.59 -14.79 -10.88
N MET A 103 -8.89 -13.63 -10.93
CA MET A 103 -8.17 -13.02 -9.82
C MET A 103 -8.44 -11.53 -9.72
N GLY A 104 -9.10 -11.08 -8.65
CA GLY A 104 -9.31 -9.67 -8.34
C GLY A 104 -8.22 -9.13 -7.42
N VAL A 105 -7.70 -7.94 -7.73
CA VAL A 105 -6.61 -7.33 -6.96
C VAL A 105 -7.03 -6.00 -6.33
N PHE A 106 -8.31 -5.70 -6.32
CA PHE A 106 -8.87 -4.46 -5.79
C PHE A 106 -9.82 -4.66 -4.60
N ASN A 107 -9.54 -5.63 -3.76
CA ASN A 107 -10.31 -6.12 -2.62
C ASN A 107 -11.34 -7.20 -3.01
N GLU A 108 -12.48 -7.27 -2.30
CA GLU A 108 -13.48 -8.31 -2.50
C GLU A 108 -13.99 -8.29 -3.94
N THR A 109 -13.99 -9.45 -4.59
CA THR A 109 -14.39 -9.57 -6.00
C THR A 109 -15.26 -10.82 -6.23
N ASP A 110 -16.48 -10.61 -6.68
CA ASP A 110 -17.42 -11.68 -7.03
C ASP A 110 -17.35 -11.98 -8.53
N PHE A 111 -16.80 -13.11 -8.90
CA PHE A 111 -16.69 -13.59 -10.28
C PHE A 111 -17.89 -14.41 -10.75
N GLY A 112 -18.94 -14.60 -9.93
CA GLY A 112 -20.02 -15.54 -10.21
C GLY A 112 -19.68 -17.01 -9.93
N ARG A 113 -18.41 -17.30 -9.73
CA ARG A 113 -17.81 -18.60 -9.41
C ARG A 113 -16.61 -18.40 -8.49
N ARG A 114 -16.02 -19.49 -8.00
CA ARG A 114 -14.81 -19.42 -7.19
C ARG A 114 -13.66 -18.80 -7.97
N GLY A 115 -12.93 -17.87 -7.32
CA GLY A 115 -11.76 -17.19 -7.84
C GLY A 115 -10.76 -16.91 -6.73
N ILE A 116 -9.78 -16.04 -7.03
CA ILE A 116 -8.83 -15.51 -6.07
C ILE A 116 -9.15 -14.02 -5.86
N GLN A 117 -9.17 -13.56 -4.63
CA GLN A 117 -9.29 -12.14 -4.31
C GLN A 117 -8.12 -11.69 -3.43
N TYR A 118 -7.46 -10.59 -3.80
CA TYR A 118 -6.41 -9.98 -3.01
C TYR A 118 -6.98 -8.74 -2.33
N VAL A 119 -7.13 -8.82 -1.01
CA VAL A 119 -7.76 -7.79 -0.19
C VAL A 119 -6.68 -6.90 0.46
N HIS A 120 -6.66 -5.64 0.07
CA HIS A 120 -5.80 -4.63 0.68
C HIS A 120 -6.38 -4.08 1.98
N TYR A 121 -7.70 -3.92 2.00
CA TYR A 121 -8.53 -3.60 3.15
C TYR A 121 -10.01 -3.80 2.76
N PRO A 122 -10.86 -4.40 3.61
CA PRO A 122 -12.24 -4.69 3.25
C PRO A 122 -13.03 -3.45 2.83
N THR A 123 -13.47 -3.40 1.58
CA THR A 123 -14.22 -2.25 1.03
C THR A 123 -15.65 -2.21 1.53
N TYR A 124 -16.26 -3.40 1.71
CA TYR A 124 -17.67 -3.55 2.10
C TYR A 124 -17.86 -3.71 3.61
N LEU A 125 -16.82 -3.52 4.42
CA LEU A 125 -16.90 -3.57 5.89
C LEU A 125 -17.90 -2.51 6.41
N ARG A 126 -18.89 -2.97 7.19
CA ARG A 126 -19.94 -2.13 7.80
C ARG A 126 -20.20 -2.53 9.25
N PRO A 127 -20.39 -1.59 10.18
CA PRO A 127 -20.21 -0.15 9.98
C PRO A 127 -18.75 0.18 9.66
N ARG A 128 -18.53 1.21 8.85
CA ARG A 128 -17.17 1.65 8.53
C ARG A 128 -16.50 2.17 9.81
N PRO A 129 -15.27 1.77 10.12
CA PRO A 129 -14.55 2.32 11.27
C PRO A 129 -14.52 3.86 11.22
N LYS A 130 -14.65 4.50 12.38
CA LYS A 130 -14.64 5.98 12.45
C LYS A 130 -13.35 6.57 11.89
N ALA A 131 -12.23 5.88 12.03
CA ALA A 131 -10.93 6.27 11.46
C ALA A 131 -10.94 6.37 9.92
N ASP A 132 -11.82 5.62 9.25
CA ASP A 132 -11.97 5.62 7.79
C ASP A 132 -12.97 6.66 7.28
N LEU A 133 -13.72 7.30 8.18
CA LEU A 133 -14.68 8.34 7.81
C LEU A 133 -13.93 9.65 7.52
N ARG A 134 -14.06 10.14 6.28
CA ARG A 134 -13.49 11.39 5.82
C ARG A 134 -14.52 12.51 5.86
N TRP A 135 -14.08 13.75 5.98
CA TRP A 135 -14.94 14.93 5.96
C TRP A 135 -15.86 15.04 4.72
N TYR A 136 -15.45 14.42 3.61
CA TYR A 136 -16.22 14.42 2.36
C TYR A 136 -17.19 13.23 2.24
N HIS A 137 -17.24 12.33 3.22
CA HIS A 137 -18.26 11.30 3.24
C HIS A 137 -19.62 11.94 3.59
N PRO A 138 -20.68 11.60 2.85
CA PRO A 138 -22.02 12.10 3.19
C PRO A 138 -22.44 11.60 4.58
N PRO A 139 -23.48 12.22 5.19
CA PRO A 139 -24.07 11.68 6.40
C PRO A 139 -24.39 10.20 6.28
N GLN A 140 -24.40 9.46 7.38
CA GLN A 140 -24.49 7.98 7.42
C GLN A 140 -25.61 7.44 6.53
N LEU A 141 -26.82 8.04 6.57
CA LEU A 141 -27.96 7.64 5.74
C LEU A 141 -27.70 7.76 4.23
N GLY A 142 -27.03 8.82 3.80
CA GLY A 142 -26.66 8.99 2.38
C GLY A 142 -25.57 8.03 1.94
N LEU A 143 -24.65 7.70 2.84
CA LEU A 143 -23.60 6.73 2.61
C LEU A 143 -24.19 5.32 2.49
N ASP A 144 -25.11 4.93 3.36
CA ASP A 144 -25.80 3.64 3.33
C ASP A 144 -26.61 3.45 2.04
N ALA A 145 -27.31 4.49 1.58
CA ALA A 145 -28.03 4.47 0.31
C ALA A 145 -27.07 4.31 -0.89
N TYR A 146 -25.94 4.99 -0.87
CA TYR A 146 -24.89 4.85 -1.90
C TYR A 146 -24.29 3.45 -1.93
N TYR A 147 -24.02 2.86 -0.78
CA TYR A 147 -23.57 1.48 -0.66
C TYR A 147 -24.63 0.49 -1.17
N ALA A 148 -25.89 0.66 -0.76
CA ALA A 148 -26.98 -0.21 -1.22
C ALA A 148 -27.15 -0.16 -2.74
N LEU A 149 -27.00 1.02 -3.36
CA LEU A 149 -27.02 1.17 -4.80
C LEU A 149 -25.85 0.44 -5.46
N ALA A 150 -24.63 0.61 -4.93
CA ALA A 150 -23.44 -0.06 -5.45
C ALA A 150 -23.56 -1.59 -5.32
N ASP A 151 -24.08 -2.10 -4.21
CA ASP A 151 -24.34 -3.53 -3.99
C ASP A 151 -25.35 -4.08 -5.01
N ARG A 152 -26.41 -3.32 -5.25
CA ARG A 152 -27.42 -3.71 -6.26
C ARG A 152 -26.84 -3.72 -7.68
N ILE A 153 -26.00 -2.73 -8.01
CA ILE A 153 -25.31 -2.69 -9.31
C ILE A 153 -24.33 -3.85 -9.44
N ALA A 154 -23.53 -4.11 -8.41
CA ALA A 154 -22.59 -5.21 -8.39
C ALA A 154 -23.31 -6.56 -8.47
N GLY A 155 -24.46 -6.68 -7.81
CA GLY A 155 -25.21 -7.93 -7.69
C GLY A 155 -24.35 -9.04 -7.09
N PHE A 156 -23.43 -8.69 -6.15
CA PHE A 156 -22.55 -9.66 -5.52
C PHE A 156 -23.29 -10.52 -4.50
N SER A 157 -22.76 -11.72 -4.24
CA SER A 157 -23.22 -12.60 -3.19
C SER A 157 -22.11 -12.79 -2.17
N MET A 158 -22.43 -12.63 -0.88
CA MET A 158 -21.49 -12.92 0.20
C MET A 158 -21.00 -14.36 0.18
N ASP A 159 -21.85 -15.31 -0.18
CA ASP A 159 -21.45 -16.73 -0.25
C ASP A 159 -20.43 -16.97 -1.38
N ARG A 160 -20.58 -16.27 -2.51
CA ARG A 160 -19.60 -16.34 -3.60
C ARG A 160 -18.30 -15.64 -3.24
N LEU A 161 -18.34 -14.50 -2.53
CA LEU A 161 -17.15 -13.85 -2.01
C LEU A 161 -16.39 -14.76 -1.03
N ARG A 162 -17.13 -15.44 -0.14
CA ARG A 162 -16.60 -16.40 0.82
C ARG A 162 -15.99 -17.65 0.19
N SER A 163 -16.48 -18.06 -0.98
CA SER A 163 -15.93 -19.22 -1.70
C SER A 163 -14.57 -18.96 -2.33
N ASN A 164 -14.17 -17.69 -2.49
CA ASN A 164 -12.87 -17.32 -3.05
C ASN A 164 -11.71 -17.71 -2.13
N LEU A 165 -10.57 -18.00 -2.74
CA LEU A 165 -9.30 -17.97 -2.02
C LEU A 165 -8.96 -16.51 -1.70
N THR A 166 -8.93 -16.17 -0.42
CA THR A 166 -8.72 -14.78 0.03
C THR A 166 -7.27 -14.56 0.41
N LEU A 167 -6.57 -13.76 -0.38
CA LEU A 167 -5.23 -13.27 -0.10
C LEU A 167 -5.30 -11.89 0.55
N VAL A 168 -4.34 -11.59 1.42
CA VAL A 168 -4.26 -10.30 2.14
C VAL A 168 -2.84 -9.77 2.17
N ASN A 169 -2.69 -8.46 2.32
CA ASN A 169 -1.39 -7.79 2.29
C ASN A 169 -0.63 -7.81 3.62
N SER A 170 -1.27 -8.23 4.70
CA SER A 170 -0.68 -8.36 6.05
C SER A 170 -1.56 -9.25 6.93
N ASP A 171 -1.01 -9.81 7.99
CA ASP A 171 -1.78 -10.57 8.97
C ASP A 171 -2.79 -9.68 9.69
N TRP A 172 -2.44 -8.39 9.87
CA TRP A 172 -3.37 -7.40 10.41
C TRP A 172 -4.60 -7.24 9.51
N THR A 173 -4.43 -7.05 8.21
CA THR A 173 -5.54 -7.02 7.24
C THR A 173 -6.29 -8.36 7.22
N GLY A 174 -5.57 -9.47 7.36
CA GLY A 174 -6.15 -10.82 7.42
C GLY A 174 -7.13 -10.98 8.56
N ARG A 175 -6.80 -10.50 9.76
CA ARG A 175 -7.73 -10.51 10.90
C ARG A 175 -9.01 -9.73 10.63
N HIS A 176 -8.90 -8.55 10.00
CA HIS A 176 -10.07 -7.72 9.66
C HIS A 176 -10.90 -8.32 8.52
N ALA A 177 -10.27 -8.78 7.45
CA ALA A 177 -10.94 -9.38 6.31
C ALA A 177 -11.56 -10.74 6.67
N GLY A 178 -10.83 -11.58 7.42
CA GLY A 178 -11.32 -12.86 7.90
C GLY A 178 -12.52 -12.71 8.81
N ALA A 179 -12.48 -11.79 9.77
CA ALA A 179 -13.62 -11.51 10.64
C ALA A 179 -14.84 -10.97 9.87
N PHE A 180 -14.62 -10.11 8.85
CA PHE A 180 -15.69 -9.57 8.04
C PHE A 180 -16.33 -10.61 7.11
N LEU A 181 -15.50 -11.37 6.40
CA LEU A 181 -15.97 -12.36 5.43
C LEU A 181 -16.36 -13.69 6.09
N GLY A 182 -15.86 -13.99 7.30
CA GLY A 182 -16.04 -15.30 7.94
C GLY A 182 -15.27 -16.41 7.23
N VAL A 183 -14.04 -16.12 6.75
CA VAL A 183 -13.19 -17.06 6.00
C VAL A 183 -11.75 -17.00 6.49
N ASP A 184 -11.00 -18.08 6.23
CA ASP A 184 -9.56 -18.07 6.38
C ASP A 184 -8.90 -17.21 5.30
N THR A 185 -7.81 -16.54 5.68
CA THR A 185 -7.03 -15.68 4.78
C THR A 185 -5.60 -16.18 4.66
N THR A 186 -4.99 -15.97 3.51
CA THR A 186 -3.57 -16.26 3.27
C THR A 186 -2.81 -14.96 3.07
N THR A 187 -1.85 -14.69 3.94
CA THR A 187 -1.01 -13.49 3.82
C THR A 187 0.01 -13.65 2.71
N VAL A 188 -0.03 -12.71 1.75
CA VAL A 188 0.96 -12.54 0.71
C VAL A 188 1.41 -11.08 0.77
N TYR A 189 2.54 -10.84 1.39
CA TYR A 189 3.04 -9.48 1.57
C TYR A 189 3.31 -8.80 0.23
N PRO A 190 2.98 -7.49 0.07
CA PRO A 190 3.26 -6.74 -1.13
C PRO A 190 4.73 -6.77 -1.53
N PRO A 191 5.03 -6.77 -2.84
CA PRO A 191 6.41 -6.75 -3.32
C PRO A 191 7.05 -5.39 -3.07
N VAL A 192 8.17 -5.38 -2.38
CA VAL A 192 8.99 -4.19 -2.16
C VAL A 192 10.18 -4.25 -3.10
N ILE A 193 10.29 -3.24 -3.97
CA ILE A 193 11.34 -3.16 -4.98
C ILE A 193 12.72 -3.11 -4.30
N ASP A 194 13.71 -3.69 -4.94
CA ASP A 194 15.08 -3.64 -4.43
C ASP A 194 15.54 -2.19 -4.25
N PRO A 195 16.19 -1.88 -3.12
CA PRO A 195 16.69 -0.53 -2.85
C PRO A 195 17.77 -0.14 -3.87
N ALA A 196 18.06 1.16 -3.96
CA ALA A 196 19.30 1.60 -4.58
C ALA A 196 20.50 1.00 -3.81
N PRO A 197 21.68 0.81 -4.46
CA PRO A 197 22.87 0.35 -3.75
C PRO A 197 23.10 1.19 -2.48
N PRO A 198 23.14 0.56 -1.29
CA PRO A 198 23.22 1.30 -0.04
C PRO A 198 24.63 1.84 0.17
N LEU A 199 24.71 3.05 0.72
CA LEU A 199 25.95 3.57 1.29
C LEU A 199 26.34 2.75 2.54
N GLY A 200 27.61 2.72 2.88
CA GLY A 200 28.07 2.23 4.17
C GLY A 200 27.35 2.94 5.32
N TRP A 201 27.07 2.24 6.42
CA TRP A 201 26.30 2.83 7.52
C TRP A 201 26.86 4.15 8.03
N HIS A 202 28.20 4.23 8.12
CA HIS A 202 28.87 5.43 8.62
C HIS A 202 28.84 6.61 7.64
N ASP A 203 28.65 6.32 6.34
CA ASP A 203 28.58 7.33 5.29
C ASP A 203 27.17 7.89 5.11
N ARG A 204 26.16 7.26 5.75
CA ARG A 204 24.76 7.72 5.70
C ARG A 204 24.54 8.91 6.63
N ARG A 205 23.62 9.78 6.24
CA ARG A 205 23.21 10.93 7.06
C ARG A 205 22.58 10.47 8.36
N GLN A 206 23.02 11.01 9.48
CA GLN A 206 22.38 10.86 10.80
C GLN A 206 21.11 11.72 10.85
N ALA A 207 20.14 11.39 10.02
CA ALA A 207 18.93 12.16 9.81
C ALA A 207 17.74 11.24 9.64
N PHE A 208 16.55 11.78 9.84
CA PHE A 208 15.29 11.07 9.62
C PHE A 208 14.71 11.36 8.24
N LEU A 209 14.14 10.33 7.64
CA LEU A 209 13.36 10.41 6.42
C LEU A 209 11.92 9.96 6.73
N ALA A 210 10.94 10.71 6.27
CA ALA A 210 9.54 10.33 6.27
C ALA A 210 9.01 10.37 4.83
N VAL A 211 8.43 9.26 4.36
CA VAL A 211 8.04 9.09 2.96
C VAL A 211 6.56 8.72 2.83
N GLY A 212 5.85 9.36 1.92
CA GLY A 212 4.46 9.05 1.59
C GLY A 212 3.71 10.23 1.02
N ARG A 213 2.45 10.04 0.64
CA ARG A 213 1.60 11.16 0.23
C ARG A 213 1.50 12.18 1.36
N ILE A 214 1.53 13.47 1.03
CA ILE A 214 1.33 14.53 2.01
C ILE A 214 -0.18 14.66 2.25
N SER A 215 -0.68 13.93 3.22
CA SER A 215 -2.10 13.81 3.53
C SER A 215 -2.30 13.62 5.03
N HIS A 216 -3.48 13.97 5.53
CA HIS A 216 -3.81 13.98 6.96
C HIS A 216 -3.55 12.62 7.64
N GLU A 217 -3.84 11.50 6.95
CA GLU A 217 -3.66 10.17 7.50
C GLU A 217 -2.20 9.81 7.79
N LYS A 218 -1.23 10.44 7.09
CA LYS A 218 0.21 10.20 7.31
C LYS A 218 0.76 10.93 8.53
N ASP A 219 0.01 11.89 9.07
CA ASP A 219 0.29 12.62 10.32
C ASP A 219 1.75 13.12 10.46
N TYR A 220 2.21 13.84 9.43
CA TYR A 220 3.56 14.43 9.46
C TYR A 220 3.72 15.46 10.59
N ALA A 221 2.64 16.09 11.05
CA ALA A 221 2.66 16.94 12.22
C ALA A 221 3.12 16.17 13.48
N ARG A 222 2.63 14.93 13.67
CA ARG A 222 3.09 14.04 14.75
C ARG A 222 4.57 13.69 14.59
N THR A 223 5.02 13.39 13.36
CA THR A 223 6.44 13.15 13.06
C THR A 223 7.31 14.34 13.50
N MET A 224 6.91 15.57 13.14
CA MET A 224 7.64 16.79 13.52
C MET A 224 7.66 17.01 15.04
N ARG A 225 6.53 16.79 15.74
CA ARG A 225 6.48 16.93 17.21
C ARG A 225 7.38 15.93 17.93
N ILE A 226 7.36 14.65 17.52
CA ILE A 226 8.24 13.62 18.07
C ILE A 226 9.70 14.02 17.90
N LEU A 227 10.11 14.37 16.67
CA LEU A 227 11.51 14.70 16.40
C LEU A 227 11.97 16.02 17.01
N ALA A 228 11.09 17.01 17.17
CA ALA A 228 11.39 18.23 17.91
C ALA A 228 11.77 17.94 19.38
N ARG A 229 11.17 16.91 19.98
CA ARG A 229 11.50 16.45 21.33
C ARG A 229 12.78 15.63 21.36
N VAL A 230 12.99 14.73 20.40
CA VAL A 230 14.25 13.97 20.25
C VAL A 230 15.44 14.91 20.10
N ARG A 231 15.29 16.02 19.40
CA ARG A 231 16.35 17.02 19.20
C ARG A 231 16.84 17.70 20.50
N ARG A 232 16.08 17.63 21.59
CA ARG A 232 16.56 18.12 22.90
C ARG A 232 17.79 17.33 23.38
N SER A 233 17.85 16.03 23.04
CA SER A 233 18.98 15.15 23.38
C SER A 233 19.95 14.97 22.21
N ALA A 234 19.50 15.13 20.97
CA ALA A 234 20.28 14.97 19.75
C ALA A 234 20.09 16.16 18.78
N PRO A 235 20.63 17.35 19.08
CA PRO A 235 20.36 18.60 18.35
C PRO A 235 20.75 18.58 16.87
N HIS A 236 21.68 17.68 16.48
CA HIS A 236 22.17 17.53 15.11
C HIS A 236 21.18 16.79 14.18
N ILE A 237 20.17 16.13 14.73
CA ILE A 237 19.19 15.39 13.93
C ILE A 237 18.36 16.34 13.08
N THR A 238 18.18 15.97 11.79
CA THR A 238 17.32 16.68 10.83
C THR A 238 16.23 15.74 10.30
N LEU A 239 15.19 16.31 9.72
CA LEU A 239 14.08 15.60 9.11
C LEU A 239 13.90 16.03 7.66
N THR A 240 13.83 15.06 6.75
CA THR A 240 13.36 15.29 5.37
C THR A 240 12.04 14.56 5.16
N ILE A 241 11.00 15.29 4.77
CA ILE A 241 9.70 14.76 4.40
C ILE A 241 9.62 14.70 2.87
N VAL A 242 9.42 13.51 2.34
CA VAL A 242 9.34 13.26 0.89
C VAL A 242 7.96 12.79 0.52
N GLY A 243 7.32 13.47 -0.41
CA GLY A 243 5.99 13.07 -0.85
C GLY A 243 5.44 13.88 -2.01
N THR A 244 4.21 13.53 -2.37
CA THR A 244 3.41 14.28 -3.34
C THR A 244 2.20 14.84 -2.64
N SER A 245 1.80 16.05 -3.01
CA SER A 245 0.50 16.64 -2.67
C SER A 245 -0.35 16.77 -3.92
N ASP A 246 -1.63 16.84 -3.73
CA ASP A 246 -2.61 17.15 -4.78
C ASP A 246 -3.45 18.36 -4.39
N ARG A 247 -4.33 18.80 -5.28
CA ARG A 247 -5.22 19.96 -5.04
C ARG A 247 -6.08 19.84 -3.77
N PHE A 248 -6.35 18.61 -3.30
CA PHE A 248 -7.19 18.38 -2.13
C PHE A 248 -6.38 18.40 -0.83
N THR A 249 -5.09 18.16 -0.92
CA THR A 249 -4.17 18.13 0.23
C THR A 249 -3.27 19.35 0.30
N GLN A 250 -3.36 20.28 -0.65
CA GLN A 250 -2.49 21.47 -0.71
C GLN A 250 -2.57 22.32 0.57
N ARG A 251 -3.78 22.60 1.07
CA ARG A 251 -3.97 23.36 2.31
C ARG A 251 -3.27 22.69 3.51
N TYR A 252 -3.39 21.38 3.63
CA TYR A 252 -2.71 20.62 4.67
C TYR A 252 -1.18 20.73 4.52
N PHE A 253 -0.69 20.71 3.30
CA PHE A 253 0.74 20.89 3.04
C PHE A 253 1.22 22.28 3.44
N ASP A 254 0.47 23.33 3.12
CA ASP A 254 0.80 24.70 3.50
C ASP A 254 0.84 24.85 5.04
N ASP A 255 -0.13 24.25 5.74
CA ASP A 255 -0.16 24.24 7.22
C ASP A 255 1.06 23.50 7.80
N LEU A 256 1.47 22.38 7.22
CA LEU A 256 2.67 21.64 7.63
C LEU A 256 3.95 22.47 7.42
N GLN A 257 4.06 23.17 6.30
CA GLN A 257 5.20 24.04 6.03
C GLN A 257 5.27 25.21 7.03
N GLN A 258 4.13 25.76 7.42
CA GLN A 258 4.07 26.81 8.44
C GLN A 258 4.52 26.27 9.80
N GLN A 259 4.05 25.09 10.21
CA GLN A 259 4.49 24.42 11.43
C GLN A 259 6.00 24.14 11.41
N ALA A 260 6.53 23.63 10.30
CA ALA A 260 7.96 23.37 10.14
C ALA A 260 8.79 24.64 10.34
N ARG A 261 8.40 25.76 9.71
CA ARG A 261 9.08 27.06 9.90
C ARG A 261 9.08 27.53 11.36
N SER A 262 8.03 27.26 12.11
CA SER A 262 7.97 27.61 13.55
C SER A 262 8.88 26.75 14.42
N LEU A 263 9.25 25.54 13.96
CA LEU A 263 10.15 24.62 14.68
C LEU A 263 11.63 24.83 14.33
N GLY A 264 11.96 25.53 13.25
CA GLY A 264 13.31 25.86 12.81
C GLY A 264 13.73 25.18 11.51
N ASP A 265 14.98 25.42 11.09
CA ASP A 265 15.51 25.05 9.77
C ASP A 265 15.95 23.59 9.64
N TRP A 266 15.59 22.74 10.59
CA TRP A 266 16.00 21.33 10.60
C TRP A 266 15.01 20.41 9.86
N ILE A 267 13.90 20.94 9.32
CA ILE A 267 12.88 20.23 8.58
C ILE A 267 12.89 20.66 7.11
N GLU A 268 13.06 19.73 6.21
CA GLU A 268 13.05 19.93 4.77
C GLU A 268 11.88 19.16 4.14
N PHE A 269 11.18 19.79 3.19
CA PHE A 269 10.21 19.11 2.32
C PHE A 269 10.78 18.95 0.93
N ARG A 270 10.64 17.77 0.36
CA ARG A 270 10.97 17.44 -1.03
C ARG A 270 9.77 16.83 -1.72
N THR A 271 9.21 17.55 -2.66
CA THR A 271 8.06 17.10 -3.45
C THR A 271 8.48 16.69 -4.85
N ASP A 272 7.62 15.90 -5.49
CA ASP A 272 7.72 15.55 -6.91
C ASP A 272 9.05 14.91 -7.34
N LEU A 273 9.68 14.20 -6.43
CA LEU A 273 10.88 13.42 -6.72
C LEU A 273 10.55 12.22 -7.59
N SER A 274 11.48 11.88 -8.48
CA SER A 274 11.40 10.61 -9.20
C SER A 274 11.50 9.42 -8.22
N ARG A 275 10.98 8.28 -8.62
CA ARG A 275 11.07 7.05 -7.81
C ARG A 275 12.53 6.69 -7.49
N ASP A 276 13.42 6.88 -8.45
CA ASP A 276 14.85 6.61 -8.27
C ASP A 276 15.51 7.59 -7.30
N ASP A 277 15.10 8.85 -7.29
CA ASP A 277 15.59 9.82 -6.30
C ASP A 277 15.14 9.45 -4.88
N VAL A 278 13.89 9.02 -4.72
CA VAL A 278 13.39 8.54 -3.42
C VAL A 278 14.18 7.32 -2.95
N ARG A 279 14.46 6.34 -3.83
CA ARG A 279 15.29 5.17 -3.52
C ARG A 279 16.71 5.56 -3.11
N ARG A 280 17.34 6.52 -3.83
CA ARG A 280 18.67 7.05 -3.46
C ARG A 280 18.66 7.76 -2.11
N LEU A 281 17.61 8.51 -1.83
CA LEU A 281 17.47 9.14 -0.50
C LEU A 281 17.37 8.08 0.61
N MET A 282 16.52 7.08 0.47
CA MET A 282 16.41 6.00 1.46
C MET A 282 17.76 5.31 1.69
N ALA A 283 18.54 5.05 0.63
CA ALA A 283 19.88 4.45 0.74
C ALA A 283 20.91 5.35 1.44
N SER A 284 20.67 6.66 1.55
CA SER A 284 21.58 7.63 2.12
C SER A 284 21.21 8.13 3.53
N TYR A 285 20.08 7.71 4.10
CA TYR A 285 19.63 8.07 5.45
C TYR A 285 19.75 6.89 6.41
N ARG A 286 20.00 7.18 7.70
CA ARG A 286 20.05 6.14 8.74
C ARG A 286 18.68 5.79 9.30
N TYR A 287 17.78 6.78 9.45
CA TYR A 287 16.58 6.64 10.25
C TYR A 287 15.32 6.97 9.47
N GLY A 288 14.26 6.20 9.71
CA GLY A 288 12.93 6.45 9.20
C GLY A 288 11.91 6.58 10.32
N LEU A 289 10.95 7.49 10.18
CA LEU A 289 9.83 7.61 11.11
C LEU A 289 8.52 7.65 10.32
N HIS A 290 7.61 6.74 10.67
CA HIS A 290 6.26 6.71 10.15
C HIS A 290 5.28 7.02 11.28
N ALA A 291 4.19 7.75 10.99
CA ALA A 291 3.28 8.23 12.03
C ALA A 291 1.81 7.84 11.81
N MET A 292 1.48 7.22 10.69
CA MET A 292 0.13 6.72 10.43
C MET A 292 -0.19 5.55 11.35
N ARG A 293 -1.26 5.66 12.16
CA ARG A 293 -1.56 4.68 13.21
C ARG A 293 -1.96 3.31 12.70
N GLU A 294 -2.80 3.26 11.67
CA GLU A 294 -3.35 2.02 11.12
C GLU A 294 -3.01 1.92 9.62
N GLU A 295 -1.75 1.71 9.32
CA GLU A 295 -1.32 1.40 7.96
C GLU A 295 -1.63 -0.07 7.66
N HIS A 296 -2.29 -0.37 6.55
CA HIS A 296 -2.73 -1.73 6.25
C HIS A 296 -1.56 -2.71 6.04
N PHE A 297 -0.49 -2.26 5.42
CA PHE A 297 0.79 -2.97 5.33
C PHE A 297 1.96 -2.06 5.70
N GLY A 298 2.11 -0.94 5.00
CA GLY A 298 3.21 -0.01 5.19
C GLY A 298 4.28 -0.11 4.13
N MET A 299 3.93 0.20 2.87
CA MET A 299 4.91 0.18 1.77
C MET A 299 6.13 1.06 2.05
N ALA A 300 5.94 2.30 2.51
CA ALA A 300 7.05 3.20 2.78
C ALA A 300 7.96 2.72 3.94
N PRO A 301 7.44 2.29 5.11
CA PRO A 301 8.25 1.61 6.12
C PRO A 301 9.02 0.40 5.57
N ALA A 302 8.38 -0.44 4.75
CA ALA A 302 9.01 -1.63 4.18
C ALA A 302 10.14 -1.27 3.19
N GLU A 303 9.95 -0.25 2.38
CA GLU A 303 10.98 0.28 1.48
C GLU A 303 12.18 0.86 2.25
N MET A 304 11.92 1.64 3.31
CA MET A 304 12.96 2.17 4.18
C MET A 304 13.73 1.05 4.90
N ALA A 305 13.05 0.04 5.44
CA ALA A 305 13.68 -1.11 6.08
C ALA A 305 14.55 -1.90 5.09
N ARG A 306 14.05 -2.16 3.87
CA ARG A 306 14.84 -2.82 2.80
C ARG A 306 16.05 -1.99 2.36
N ALA A 307 15.96 -0.67 2.44
CA ALA A 307 17.10 0.21 2.19
C ALA A 307 18.13 0.21 3.33
N GLY A 308 17.91 -0.57 4.39
CA GLY A 308 18.81 -0.71 5.54
C GLY A 308 18.73 0.45 6.53
N MET A 309 17.61 1.18 6.57
CA MET A 309 17.33 2.21 7.57
C MET A 309 16.77 1.56 8.83
N ILE A 310 17.00 2.15 9.99
CA ILE A 310 16.26 1.85 11.22
C ILE A 310 14.95 2.63 11.18
N VAL A 311 13.80 1.93 11.26
CA VAL A 311 12.48 2.53 11.02
C VAL A 311 11.60 2.36 12.24
N TRP A 312 11.00 3.45 12.72
CA TRP A 312 10.01 3.43 13.78
C TRP A 312 8.61 3.61 13.21
N VAL A 313 7.66 2.84 13.74
CA VAL A 313 6.26 2.83 13.32
C VAL A 313 5.32 2.83 14.52
N PRO A 314 4.09 3.36 14.42
CA PRO A 314 3.09 3.17 15.47
C PRO A 314 2.78 1.68 15.71
N ASP A 315 2.46 1.33 16.96
CA ASP A 315 2.04 -0.01 17.36
C ASP A 315 0.58 -0.25 16.94
N GLY A 316 0.40 -0.54 15.65
CA GLY A 316 -0.90 -0.75 15.01
C GLY A 316 -0.77 -0.89 13.50
N GLY A 317 -1.71 -1.61 12.89
CA GLY A 317 -1.65 -1.89 11.45
C GLY A 317 -0.65 -2.99 11.08
N GLY A 318 -0.56 -3.26 9.77
CA GLY A 318 0.40 -4.21 9.19
C GLY A 318 1.85 -3.73 9.23
N GLN A 319 2.08 -2.45 9.49
CA GLN A 319 3.44 -1.89 9.59
C GLN A 319 4.26 -2.47 10.75
N VAL A 320 3.61 -2.98 11.77
CA VAL A 320 4.28 -3.67 12.90
C VAL A 320 4.96 -4.96 12.42
N GLU A 321 4.35 -5.63 11.45
CA GLU A 321 4.93 -6.82 10.79
C GLU A 321 6.18 -6.47 9.96
N VAL A 322 6.22 -5.24 9.42
CA VAL A 322 7.38 -4.73 8.66
C VAL A 322 8.61 -4.61 9.54
N VAL A 323 8.44 -4.17 10.77
CA VAL A 323 9.53 -4.06 11.75
C VAL A 323 9.68 -5.33 12.60
N GLY A 324 8.99 -6.43 12.24
CA GLY A 324 9.12 -7.73 12.88
C GLY A 324 8.66 -7.77 14.32
N HIS A 325 7.66 -6.97 14.68
CA HIS A 325 7.13 -6.84 16.04
C HIS A 325 8.21 -6.46 17.08
N GLU A 326 9.28 -5.77 16.66
CA GLU A 326 10.38 -5.37 17.53
C GLU A 326 9.94 -4.20 18.44
N PRO A 327 9.89 -4.39 19.76
CA PRO A 327 9.39 -3.36 20.69
C PRO A 327 10.17 -2.05 20.66
N ALA A 328 11.47 -2.10 20.35
CA ALA A 328 12.30 -0.90 20.23
C ALA A 328 11.95 -0.04 19.00
N LEU A 329 11.21 -0.60 18.02
CA LEU A 329 10.85 0.04 16.76
C LEU A 329 9.35 0.38 16.65
N THR A 330 8.53 -0.07 17.59
CA THR A 330 7.10 0.27 17.63
C THR A 330 6.82 1.29 18.73
N TYR A 331 5.72 2.05 18.64
CA TYR A 331 5.32 3.01 19.67
C TYR A 331 3.82 3.30 19.62
N ASP A 332 3.17 3.50 20.74
CA ASP A 332 1.76 3.91 20.81
C ASP A 332 1.63 5.42 21.03
N THR A 333 2.40 5.97 21.95
CA THR A 333 2.40 7.39 22.28
C THR A 333 3.60 8.15 21.72
N GLU A 334 3.51 9.49 21.67
CA GLU A 334 4.66 10.33 21.30
C GLU A 334 5.79 10.23 22.33
N ASP A 335 5.46 10.04 23.61
CA ASP A 335 6.43 9.87 24.69
C ASP A 335 7.26 8.61 24.48
N GLU A 336 6.61 7.49 24.25
CA GLU A 336 7.29 6.22 23.93
C GLU A 336 8.16 6.33 22.68
N ALA A 337 7.67 7.01 21.62
CA ALA A 337 8.46 7.23 20.41
C ALA A 337 9.76 7.97 20.71
N VAL A 338 9.67 9.06 21.50
CA VAL A 338 10.83 9.84 21.90
C VAL A 338 11.82 9.00 22.71
N ASP A 339 11.33 8.27 23.71
CA ASP A 339 12.17 7.46 24.60
C ASP A 339 12.88 6.34 23.83
N ARG A 340 12.16 5.60 22.98
CA ARG A 340 12.71 4.51 22.16
C ARG A 340 13.72 5.01 21.13
N ILE A 341 13.41 6.12 20.45
CA ILE A 341 14.35 6.74 19.50
C ILE A 341 15.62 7.20 20.23
N CYS A 342 15.50 7.94 21.33
CA CYS A 342 16.65 8.41 22.08
C CYS A 342 17.52 7.26 22.62
N ALA A 343 16.90 6.19 23.13
CA ALA A 343 17.60 5.01 23.60
C ALA A 343 18.44 4.34 22.49
N VAL A 344 17.90 4.23 21.29
CA VAL A 344 18.60 3.65 20.12
C VAL A 344 19.69 4.59 19.61
N LEU A 345 19.42 5.90 19.54
CA LEU A 345 20.44 6.87 19.08
C LEU A 345 21.67 6.91 19.96
N ALA A 346 21.51 6.64 21.27
CA ALA A 346 22.61 6.66 22.26
C ALA A 346 23.51 5.42 22.21
N ARG A 347 23.12 4.34 21.50
CA ARG A 347 23.76 3.03 21.57
C ARG A 347 24.07 2.45 20.20
N VAL A 348 25.34 2.41 19.83
CA VAL A 348 25.80 1.86 18.53
C VAL A 348 25.50 0.36 18.41
N ASP A 349 25.73 -0.41 19.49
CA ASP A 349 25.43 -1.84 19.55
C ASP A 349 23.95 -2.15 19.29
N GLU A 350 23.07 -1.32 19.80
CA GLU A 350 21.63 -1.45 19.58
C GLU A 350 21.23 -1.09 18.14
N GLN A 351 21.86 -0.07 17.54
CA GLN A 351 21.66 0.24 16.13
C GLN A 351 22.07 -0.93 15.23
N ASP A 352 23.21 -1.57 15.49
CA ASP A 352 23.68 -2.72 14.72
C ASP A 352 22.75 -3.94 14.89
N ARG A 353 22.28 -4.19 16.12
CA ARG A 353 21.31 -5.25 16.40
C ARG A 353 20.01 -5.02 15.60
N LEU A 354 19.47 -3.82 15.66
CA LEU A 354 18.21 -3.48 14.98
C LEU A 354 18.33 -3.51 13.45
N ARG A 355 19.46 -3.09 12.91
CA ARG A 355 19.72 -3.20 11.47
C ARG A 355 19.74 -4.65 11.01
N THR A 356 20.46 -5.52 11.74
CA THR A 356 20.49 -6.97 11.44
C THR A 356 19.09 -7.58 11.56
N HIS A 357 18.30 -7.19 12.56
CA HIS A 357 16.93 -7.63 12.73
C HIS A 357 16.05 -7.21 11.53
N LEU A 358 16.11 -5.92 11.14
CA LEU A 358 15.33 -5.38 10.01
C LEU A 358 15.74 -6.01 8.67
N GLU A 359 17.01 -6.23 8.42
CA GLU A 359 17.50 -6.89 7.22
C GLU A 359 16.88 -8.30 7.06
N ARG A 360 16.91 -9.10 8.12
CA ARG A 360 16.29 -10.45 8.12
C ARG A 360 14.78 -10.36 7.93
N THR A 361 14.13 -9.44 8.62
CA THR A 361 12.67 -9.27 8.53
C THR A 361 12.25 -8.80 7.14
N ALA A 362 12.95 -7.82 6.58
CA ALA A 362 12.61 -7.20 5.32
C ALA A 362 12.86 -8.12 4.09
N ALA A 363 13.68 -9.17 4.24
CA ALA A 363 13.95 -10.15 3.16
C ALA A 363 12.65 -10.82 2.65
N ARG A 364 11.66 -11.04 3.53
CA ARG A 364 10.37 -11.67 3.18
C ARG A 364 9.48 -10.80 2.28
N PHE A 365 9.78 -9.51 2.15
CA PHE A 365 9.04 -8.57 1.30
C PHE A 365 9.68 -8.41 -0.09
N SER A 366 10.68 -9.21 -0.43
CA SER A 366 11.33 -9.11 -1.74
C SER A 366 10.37 -9.43 -2.88
N THR A 367 10.63 -8.83 -4.04
CA THR A 367 9.85 -9.09 -5.25
C THR A 367 9.91 -10.57 -5.65
N GLN A 368 11.03 -11.25 -5.41
CA GLN A 368 11.16 -12.68 -5.72
C GLN A 368 10.26 -13.54 -4.83
N VAL A 369 10.23 -13.29 -3.52
CA VAL A 369 9.35 -14.02 -2.58
C VAL A 369 7.88 -13.82 -2.97
N PHE A 370 7.50 -12.60 -3.35
CA PHE A 370 6.14 -12.33 -3.83
C PHE A 370 5.80 -13.11 -5.11
N VAL A 371 6.71 -13.09 -6.09
CA VAL A 371 6.54 -13.80 -7.38
C VAL A 371 6.36 -15.29 -7.14
N ASP A 372 7.19 -15.90 -6.29
CA ASP A 372 7.13 -17.33 -6.01
C ASP A 372 5.83 -17.71 -5.28
N HIS A 373 5.40 -16.90 -4.32
CA HIS A 373 4.10 -17.12 -3.64
C HIS A 373 2.93 -17.04 -4.62
N ILE A 374 2.86 -15.99 -5.47
CA ILE A 374 1.77 -15.82 -6.43
C ILE A 374 1.72 -16.98 -7.43
N ARG A 375 2.87 -17.42 -7.95
CA ARG A 375 2.94 -18.57 -8.85
C ARG A 375 2.44 -19.85 -8.17
N GLY A 376 2.96 -20.14 -6.98
CA GLY A 376 2.55 -21.32 -6.21
C GLY A 376 1.05 -21.36 -5.94
N ILE A 377 0.47 -20.22 -5.56
CA ILE A 377 -0.98 -20.10 -5.32
C ILE A 377 -1.79 -20.34 -6.60
N VAL A 378 -1.40 -19.73 -7.72
CA VAL A 378 -2.13 -19.90 -8.98
C VAL A 378 -1.98 -21.32 -9.52
N ASP A 379 -0.81 -21.94 -9.38
CA ASP A 379 -0.59 -23.34 -9.81
C ASP A 379 -1.44 -24.34 -9.01
N GLN A 380 -1.61 -24.10 -7.71
CA GLN A 380 -2.37 -24.98 -6.80
C GLN A 380 -3.88 -24.67 -6.79
N PHE A 381 -4.29 -23.53 -7.34
CA PHE A 381 -5.72 -23.12 -7.31
C PHE A 381 -6.61 -24.14 -8.02
N GLN A 382 -7.67 -24.54 -7.34
CA GLN A 382 -8.75 -25.37 -7.87
C GLN A 382 -10.03 -24.52 -7.95
N ALA A 383 -10.61 -24.44 -9.14
CA ALA A 383 -11.81 -23.63 -9.41
C ALA A 383 -13.10 -24.22 -8.83
#